data_d3546fdf84e32d1e6331d3929d02b3ea
#
_entry.id   d3546fdf84e32d1e6331d3929d02b3ea
#
_cell.length_a   1.000
_cell.length_b   1.000
_cell.length_c   1.000
_cell.angle_alpha   90.00
_cell.angle_beta   90.00
_cell.angle_gamma   90.00
#
_symmetry.space_group_name_H-M   'P 1'
#
loop_
_entity.id
_entity.type
_entity.pdbx_description
1 polymer ?
#
loop_
_entity_poly.entity_id
_entity_poly.type
_entity_poly.pdbx_seq_one_letter_code
_entity_poly.pdbx_strand_id
1 'polypeptide(L)'
;QITGSKKIEHSKQAIKYFWEYIQKYGNNVYKFKKKSIKHFNAIFKVVMTNIDFNVGYRIHREHLDEYINSNVEDARSLFESNFGYTGVNIKFPLNEYHNIKLQCLKYDEKKWKEHTIFYNDYVKNILTEEEQKKENAKQSYNTFLVFQSGNIIMSGRCKEYMKNVFNKFKQILKTQ
;
A
#
# COMPACT_ATOMS: atom_id res chain seq x y z
N GLN A 1 9.83 8.44 -4.47
CA GLN A 1 8.54 8.14 -3.82
C GLN A 1 7.55 9.25 -4.12
N ILE A 2 6.31 8.88 -4.50
CA ILE A 2 5.20 9.82 -4.71
C ILE A 2 4.24 9.65 -3.52
N THR A 3 3.91 10.76 -2.86
CA THR A 3 2.98 10.80 -1.71
C THR A 3 1.77 11.66 -2.06
N GLY A 4 0.65 11.47 -1.36
CA GLY A 4 -0.57 12.27 -1.51
C GLY A 4 -1.38 11.99 -2.79
N SER A 5 -0.99 11.03 -3.61
CA SER A 5 -1.73 10.67 -4.81
C SER A 5 -2.95 9.82 -4.45
N LYS A 6 -4.15 10.31 -4.75
CA LYS A 6 -5.41 9.58 -4.52
C LYS A 6 -5.70 8.52 -5.58
N LYS A 7 -5.13 8.66 -6.79
CA LYS A 7 -5.31 7.76 -7.92
C LYS A 7 -3.97 7.51 -8.60
N ILE A 8 -3.76 6.29 -9.07
CA ILE A 8 -2.51 5.91 -9.75
C ILE A 8 -2.33 6.67 -11.07
N GLU A 9 -3.42 7.08 -11.72
CA GLU A 9 -3.42 7.87 -12.94
C GLU A 9 -2.73 9.22 -12.74
N HIS A 10 -2.92 9.86 -11.56
CA HIS A 10 -2.23 11.12 -11.24
C HIS A 10 -0.71 10.90 -11.12
N SER A 11 -0.30 9.79 -10.52
CA SER A 11 1.12 9.43 -10.44
C SER A 11 1.73 9.15 -11.81
N LYS A 12 1.00 8.45 -12.69
CA LYS A 12 1.43 8.20 -14.07
C LYS A 12 1.58 9.51 -14.85
N GLN A 13 0.62 10.42 -14.70
CA GLN A 13 0.65 11.72 -15.38
C GLN A 13 1.84 12.57 -14.89
N ALA A 14 2.08 12.61 -13.59
CA ALA A 14 3.24 13.30 -13.02
C ALA A 14 4.57 12.75 -13.56
N ILE A 15 4.69 11.42 -13.71
CA ILE A 15 5.86 10.79 -14.32
C ILE A 15 6.02 11.14 -15.79
N LYS A 16 4.91 11.19 -16.56
CA LYS A 16 4.93 11.60 -17.98
C LYS A 16 5.44 13.04 -18.11
N TYR A 17 4.91 13.98 -17.33
CA TYR A 17 5.38 15.37 -17.31
C TYR A 17 6.85 15.50 -16.90
N PHE A 18 7.25 14.77 -15.86
CA PHE A 18 8.64 14.76 -15.40
C PHE A 18 9.58 14.26 -16.52
N TRP A 19 9.20 13.19 -17.21
CA TRP A 19 10.00 12.64 -18.31
C TRP A 19 10.10 13.59 -19.49
N GLU A 20 9.01 14.23 -19.90
CA GLU A 20 9.01 15.26 -20.95
C GLU A 20 9.90 16.45 -20.59
N TYR A 21 9.84 16.89 -19.33
CA TYR A 21 10.70 17.94 -18.83
C TYR A 21 12.20 17.55 -18.89
N ILE A 22 12.52 16.33 -18.47
CA ILE A 22 13.91 15.80 -18.55
C ILE A 22 14.37 15.74 -20.01
N GLN A 23 13.53 15.29 -20.94
CA GLN A 23 13.90 15.26 -22.35
C GLN A 23 14.19 16.65 -22.91
N LYS A 24 13.42 17.65 -22.49
CA LYS A 24 13.57 19.03 -22.96
C LYS A 24 14.77 19.75 -22.35
N TYR A 25 15.02 19.53 -21.07
CA TYR A 25 16.00 20.32 -20.29
C TYR A 25 17.11 19.48 -19.65
N GLY A 26 17.04 18.16 -19.74
CA GLY A 26 17.90 17.25 -19.00
C GLY A 26 19.38 17.38 -19.29
N ASN A 27 19.75 17.82 -20.49
CA ASN A 27 21.15 18.06 -20.86
C ASN A 27 21.82 19.17 -20.03
N ASN A 28 21.04 20.07 -19.44
CA ASN A 28 21.51 21.15 -18.58
C ASN A 28 21.64 20.71 -17.11
N VAL A 29 20.97 19.63 -16.72
CA VAL A 29 20.87 19.18 -15.32
C VAL A 29 21.57 17.84 -15.11
N TYR A 30 21.50 16.92 -16.10
CA TYR A 30 22.04 15.57 -16.00
C TYR A 30 22.87 15.19 -17.25
N LYS A 31 24.00 14.52 -17.02
CA LYS A 31 24.80 13.90 -18.11
C LYS A 31 24.24 12.51 -18.42
N PHE A 32 23.15 12.44 -19.16
CA PHE A 32 22.63 11.16 -19.63
C PHE A 32 23.49 10.57 -20.75
N LYS A 33 23.72 9.25 -20.72
CA LYS A 33 24.20 8.54 -21.90
C LYS A 33 23.11 8.61 -22.98
N LYS A 34 23.44 8.95 -24.22
CA LYS A 34 22.48 9.15 -25.34
C LYS A 34 21.42 8.04 -25.51
N LYS A 35 21.72 6.79 -25.12
CA LYS A 35 20.78 5.66 -25.16
C LYS A 35 19.70 5.72 -24.05
N SER A 36 19.98 6.34 -22.91
CA SER A 36 19.05 6.36 -21.77
C SER A 36 17.86 7.30 -21.96
N ILE A 37 17.98 8.31 -22.83
CA ILE A 37 16.91 9.29 -23.07
C ILE A 37 15.79 8.73 -23.97
N LYS A 38 16.04 7.63 -24.67
CA LYS A 38 15.04 7.03 -25.58
C LYS A 38 14.07 6.09 -24.91
N HIS A 39 14.46 5.55 -23.76
CA HIS A 39 13.71 4.52 -23.05
C HIS A 39 13.57 4.88 -21.58
N PHE A 40 12.38 4.72 -21.06
CA PHE A 40 12.08 4.88 -19.64
C PHE A 40 11.09 3.80 -19.21
N ASN A 41 11.29 3.24 -18.04
CA ASN A 41 10.38 2.27 -17.47
C ASN A 41 10.12 2.62 -15.99
N ALA A 42 8.86 2.74 -15.62
CA ALA A 42 8.43 2.97 -14.26
C ALA A 42 7.46 1.87 -13.81
N ILE A 43 7.68 1.35 -12.61
CA ILE A 43 6.83 0.36 -11.96
C ILE A 43 6.19 1.04 -10.75
N PHE A 44 4.87 1.00 -10.68
CA PHE A 44 4.10 1.61 -9.60
C PHE A 44 3.77 0.56 -8.55
N LYS A 45 4.44 0.65 -7.41
CA LYS A 45 4.19 -0.17 -6.24
C LYS A 45 3.44 0.67 -5.21
N VAL A 46 2.17 0.36 -4.98
CA VAL A 46 1.40 0.97 -3.88
C VAL A 46 1.98 0.46 -2.56
N VAL A 47 2.52 1.36 -1.77
CA VAL A 47 3.12 1.02 -0.47
C VAL A 47 2.04 0.95 0.61
N MET A 48 1.13 1.92 0.60
CA MET A 48 0.04 2.03 1.57
C MET A 48 -1.13 2.82 0.98
N THR A 49 -2.33 2.38 1.28
CA THR A 49 -3.59 3.09 1.07
C THR A 49 -4.28 3.21 2.40
N ASN A 50 -4.71 4.41 2.79
CA ASN A 50 -5.52 4.64 3.97
C ASN A 50 -6.97 4.90 3.56
N ILE A 51 -7.90 4.38 4.35
CA ILE A 51 -9.34 4.61 4.24
C ILE A 51 -9.83 4.99 5.63
N ASP A 52 -10.39 6.19 5.74
CA ASP A 52 -10.96 6.70 6.98
C ASP A 52 -12.49 6.54 6.93
N PHE A 53 -13.07 6.04 8.01
CA PHE A 53 -14.52 5.93 8.16
C PHE A 53 -14.93 5.99 9.63
N ASN A 54 -16.23 6.22 9.88
CA ASN A 54 -16.80 6.22 11.21
C ASN A 54 -17.95 5.20 11.28
N VAL A 55 -18.04 4.44 12.37
CA VAL A 55 -19.06 3.42 12.56
C VAL A 55 -20.38 3.95 13.16
N GLY A 56 -20.40 5.22 13.59
CA GLY A 56 -21.59 5.90 14.11
C GLY A 56 -21.87 5.66 15.58
N TYR A 57 -21.03 4.93 16.31
CA TYR A 57 -21.12 4.66 17.74
C TYR A 57 -19.77 4.64 18.42
N ARG A 58 -19.75 4.75 19.76
CA ARG A 58 -18.53 4.66 20.56
C ARG A 58 -18.11 3.22 20.72
N ILE A 59 -16.80 2.95 20.65
CA ILE A 59 -16.21 1.63 20.78
C ILE A 59 -15.53 1.50 22.15
N HIS A 60 -15.82 0.40 22.86
CA HIS A 60 -15.09 0.03 24.06
C HIS A 60 -13.78 -0.65 23.68
N ARG A 61 -12.69 0.08 23.75
CA ARG A 61 -11.39 -0.31 23.18
C ARG A 61 -10.79 -1.55 23.84
N GLU A 62 -10.86 -1.64 25.16
CA GLU A 62 -10.33 -2.75 25.94
C GLU A 62 -11.09 -4.05 25.58
N HIS A 63 -12.42 -4.01 25.54
CA HIS A 63 -13.22 -5.17 25.13
C HIS A 63 -12.92 -5.60 23.69
N LEU A 64 -12.74 -4.65 22.79
CA LEU A 64 -12.40 -4.94 21.40
C LEU A 64 -11.04 -5.63 21.32
N ASP A 65 -10.03 -5.15 22.08
CA ASP A 65 -8.70 -5.73 22.13
C ASP A 65 -8.74 -7.16 22.67
N GLU A 66 -9.38 -7.38 23.80
CA GLU A 66 -9.56 -8.69 24.41
C GLU A 66 -10.30 -9.66 23.48
N TYR A 67 -11.39 -9.20 22.86
CA TYR A 67 -12.17 -10.03 21.95
C TYR A 67 -11.36 -10.46 20.73
N ILE A 68 -10.63 -9.54 20.09
CA ILE A 68 -9.79 -9.86 18.93
C ILE A 68 -8.72 -10.91 19.32
N ASN A 69 -8.01 -10.68 20.42
CA ASN A 69 -6.92 -11.56 20.83
C ASN A 69 -7.40 -12.94 21.30
N SER A 70 -8.63 -13.04 21.79
CA SER A 70 -9.21 -14.31 22.31
C SER A 70 -9.98 -15.09 21.25
N ASN A 71 -10.61 -14.43 20.27
CA ASN A 71 -11.60 -15.07 19.40
C ASN A 71 -11.26 -14.99 17.90
N VAL A 72 -10.20 -14.27 17.49
CA VAL A 72 -9.86 -14.08 16.08
C VAL A 72 -8.44 -14.61 15.82
N GLU A 73 -8.34 -15.87 15.40
CA GLU A 73 -7.06 -16.57 15.21
C GLU A 73 -6.07 -15.87 14.27
N ASP A 74 -6.57 -15.27 13.20
CA ASP A 74 -5.78 -14.65 12.16
C ASP A 74 -5.65 -13.12 12.31
N ALA A 75 -5.86 -12.60 13.53
CA ALA A 75 -5.63 -11.20 13.85
C ALA A 75 -4.81 -11.05 15.14
N ARG A 76 -4.22 -9.88 15.28
CA ARG A 76 -3.56 -9.44 16.52
C ARG A 76 -4.00 -8.04 16.82
N SER A 77 -4.30 -7.77 18.06
CA SER A 77 -4.69 -6.46 18.55
C SER A 77 -3.73 -5.99 19.62
N LEU A 78 -3.49 -4.68 19.65
CA LEU A 78 -2.68 -4.02 20.66
C LEU A 78 -3.37 -2.72 21.08
N PHE A 79 -3.69 -2.65 22.35
CA PHE A 79 -4.16 -1.44 23.03
C PHE A 79 -3.14 -0.98 24.06
N GLU A 80 -2.51 0.17 23.83
CA GLU A 80 -1.55 0.78 24.76
C GLU A 80 -2.13 2.06 25.33
N SER A 81 -2.52 2.05 26.60
CA SER A 81 -3.08 3.22 27.29
C SER A 81 -2.01 4.22 27.78
N ASN A 82 -0.77 3.76 27.99
CA ASN A 82 0.26 4.48 28.76
C ASN A 82 0.98 5.60 28.03
N PHE A 83 0.87 5.70 26.68
CA PHE A 83 1.62 6.67 25.87
C PHE A 83 0.76 7.76 25.23
N GLY A 84 -0.45 8.01 25.72
CA GLY A 84 -1.35 8.99 25.10
C GLY A 84 -1.90 8.58 23.73
N TYR A 85 -1.53 7.40 23.24
CA TYR A 85 -2.04 6.82 22.02
C TYR A 85 -3.42 6.22 22.30
N THR A 86 -4.45 6.84 21.73
CA THR A 86 -5.84 6.56 22.12
C THR A 86 -6.54 5.53 21.23
N GLY A 87 -5.81 4.85 20.33
CA GLY A 87 -6.37 3.89 19.38
C GLY A 87 -5.97 2.44 19.65
N VAL A 88 -6.86 1.50 19.33
CA VAL A 88 -6.54 0.07 19.25
C VAL A 88 -5.96 -0.22 17.86
N ASN A 89 -4.80 -0.85 17.82
CA ASN A 89 -4.14 -1.23 16.58
C ASN A 89 -4.37 -2.72 16.29
N ILE A 90 -5.23 -3.02 15.32
CA ILE A 90 -5.58 -4.39 14.93
C ILE A 90 -4.89 -4.72 13.62
N LYS A 91 -4.18 -5.84 13.55
CA LYS A 91 -3.41 -6.32 12.40
C LYS A 91 -3.94 -7.64 11.90
N PHE A 92 -4.30 -7.69 10.62
CA PHE A 92 -4.64 -8.91 9.89
C PHE A 92 -3.50 -9.24 8.93
N PRO A 93 -2.85 -10.41 9.03
CA PRO A 93 -1.79 -10.81 8.10
C PRO A 93 -2.27 -10.83 6.66
N LEU A 94 -1.43 -10.38 5.75
CA LEU A 94 -1.68 -10.44 4.31
C LEU A 94 -0.78 -11.52 3.72
N ASN A 95 -1.30 -12.74 3.59
CA ASN A 95 -0.52 -13.91 3.15
C ASN A 95 -0.45 -14.06 1.62
N GLU A 96 -1.37 -13.42 0.88
CA GLU A 96 -1.57 -13.65 -0.56
C GLU A 96 -1.12 -12.47 -1.45
N TYR A 97 -0.26 -11.57 -0.96
CA TYR A 97 0.14 -10.40 -1.74
C TYR A 97 0.93 -10.72 -3.03
N HIS A 98 1.31 -11.97 -3.23
CA HIS A 98 2.02 -12.44 -4.42
C HIS A 98 1.24 -12.27 -5.73
N ASN A 99 -0.09 -12.27 -5.65
CA ASN A 99 -0.98 -12.13 -6.80
C ASN A 99 -1.33 -10.66 -7.13
N ILE A 100 -0.80 -9.70 -6.38
CA ILE A 100 -1.04 -8.27 -6.65
C ILE A 100 -0.43 -7.91 -8.01
N LYS A 101 -1.22 -7.24 -8.85
CA LYS A 101 -0.76 -6.70 -10.13
C LYS A 101 -0.18 -5.30 -9.92
N LEU A 102 1.06 -5.11 -10.36
CA LEU A 102 1.71 -3.80 -10.41
C LEU A 102 1.48 -3.19 -11.77
N GLN A 103 1.17 -1.90 -11.80
CA GLN A 103 1.07 -1.15 -13.05
C GLN A 103 2.44 -0.66 -13.48
N CYS A 104 2.70 -0.71 -14.77
CA CYS A 104 3.94 -0.28 -15.38
C CYS A 104 3.68 0.74 -16.47
N LEU A 105 4.58 1.70 -16.57
CA LEU A 105 4.55 2.74 -17.58
C LEU A 105 5.89 2.70 -18.32
N LYS A 106 5.85 2.41 -19.62
CA LYS A 106 7.05 2.35 -20.46
C LYS A 106 6.97 3.46 -21.52
N TYR A 107 8.07 4.20 -21.67
CA TYR A 107 8.29 5.09 -22.78
C TYR A 107 9.28 4.47 -23.77
N ASP A 108 8.87 4.37 -25.01
CA ASP A 108 9.64 3.75 -26.07
C ASP A 108 9.28 4.37 -27.41
N GLU A 109 10.28 4.74 -28.20
CA GLU A 109 10.09 5.35 -29.55
C GLU A 109 9.06 6.49 -29.57
N LYS A 110 9.16 7.42 -28.60
CA LYS A 110 8.25 8.57 -28.43
C LYS A 110 6.81 8.21 -28.07
N LYS A 111 6.54 6.97 -27.65
CA LYS A 111 5.19 6.51 -27.24
C LYS A 111 5.20 5.98 -25.84
N TRP A 112 4.13 6.29 -25.11
CA TRP A 112 3.84 5.71 -23.82
C TRP A 112 3.04 4.43 -23.97
N LYS A 113 3.47 3.36 -23.31
CA LYS A 113 2.78 2.07 -23.24
C LYS A 113 2.52 1.74 -21.76
N GLU A 114 1.33 1.24 -21.48
CA GLU A 114 0.94 0.78 -20.16
C GLU A 114 0.78 -0.73 -20.18
N HIS A 115 1.27 -1.40 -19.16
CA HIS A 115 1.11 -2.84 -18.96
C HIS A 115 1.09 -3.17 -17.46
N THR A 116 0.80 -4.41 -17.13
CA THR A 116 0.82 -4.90 -15.74
C THR A 116 1.77 -6.08 -15.63
N ILE A 117 2.40 -6.22 -14.47
CA ILE A 117 3.20 -7.38 -14.08
C ILE A 117 2.70 -7.90 -12.74
N PHE A 118 2.86 -9.19 -12.48
CA PHE A 118 2.60 -9.72 -11.15
C PHE A 118 3.72 -9.32 -10.18
N TYR A 119 3.36 -9.15 -8.90
CA TYR A 119 4.32 -8.81 -7.87
C TYR A 119 5.46 -9.84 -7.76
N ASN A 120 5.14 -11.13 -7.91
CA ASN A 120 6.14 -12.19 -7.94
C ASN A 120 7.16 -12.02 -9.08
N ASP A 121 6.69 -11.65 -10.27
CA ASP A 121 7.57 -11.43 -11.42
C ASP A 121 8.45 -10.19 -11.20
N TYR A 122 7.90 -9.16 -10.57
CA TYR A 122 8.67 -7.99 -10.13
C TYR A 122 9.80 -8.40 -9.17
N VAL A 123 9.46 -9.17 -8.12
CA VAL A 123 10.45 -9.61 -7.12
C VAL A 123 11.53 -10.49 -7.77
N LYS A 124 11.14 -11.47 -8.57
CA LYS A 124 12.09 -12.46 -9.15
C LYS A 124 12.98 -11.88 -10.26
N ASN A 125 12.42 -11.01 -11.11
CA ASN A 125 13.09 -10.65 -12.36
C ASN A 125 13.69 -9.22 -12.33
N ILE A 126 13.32 -8.39 -11.35
CA ILE A 126 13.72 -6.98 -11.33
C ILE A 126 14.52 -6.62 -10.10
N LEU A 127 14.23 -7.23 -8.94
CA LEU A 127 14.99 -6.99 -7.72
C LEU A 127 16.30 -7.78 -7.71
N THR A 128 17.32 -7.19 -7.08
CA THR A 128 18.57 -7.90 -6.76
C THR A 128 18.32 -8.99 -5.72
N GLU A 129 19.22 -9.96 -5.59
CA GLU A 129 19.10 -11.05 -4.59
C GLU A 129 18.95 -10.52 -3.15
N GLU A 130 19.66 -9.45 -2.81
CA GLU A 130 19.54 -8.83 -1.48
C GLU A 130 18.18 -8.17 -1.26
N GLU A 131 17.65 -7.50 -2.28
CA GLU A 131 16.32 -6.89 -2.25
C GLU A 131 15.23 -7.96 -2.18
N GLN A 132 15.38 -9.07 -2.92
CA GLN A 132 14.46 -10.22 -2.86
C GLN A 132 14.41 -10.81 -1.44
N LYS A 133 15.55 -11.03 -0.81
CA LYS A 133 15.63 -11.52 0.59
C LYS A 133 14.92 -10.57 1.54
N LYS A 134 15.16 -9.27 1.42
CA LYS A 134 14.50 -8.24 2.25
C LYS A 134 12.99 -8.20 2.02
N GLU A 135 12.56 -8.31 0.77
CA GLU A 135 11.15 -8.24 0.41
C GLU A 135 10.39 -9.50 0.87
N ASN A 136 10.99 -10.69 0.73
CA ASN A 136 10.40 -11.96 1.17
C ASN A 136 10.33 -12.10 2.70
N ALA A 137 11.23 -11.43 3.44
CA ALA A 137 11.21 -11.40 4.89
C ALA A 137 10.16 -10.44 5.47
N LYS A 138 9.60 -9.55 4.66
CA LYS A 138 8.59 -8.57 5.11
C LYS A 138 7.25 -9.23 5.35
N GLN A 139 6.79 -9.22 6.58
CA GLN A 139 5.39 -9.46 6.90
C GLN A 139 4.53 -8.25 6.48
N SER A 140 3.47 -8.51 5.75
CA SER A 140 2.50 -7.50 5.32
C SER A 140 1.19 -7.67 6.08
N TYR A 141 0.55 -6.55 6.40
CA TYR A 141 -0.69 -6.53 7.15
C TYR A 141 -1.69 -5.56 6.51
N ASN A 142 -2.98 -5.88 6.66
CA ASN A 142 -4.03 -4.87 6.67
C ASN A 142 -4.25 -4.48 8.14
N THR A 143 -4.26 -3.20 8.44
CA THR A 143 -4.35 -2.71 9.81
C THR A 143 -5.59 -1.84 9.99
N PHE A 144 -6.18 -1.90 11.18
CA PHE A 144 -7.21 -0.96 11.63
C PHE A 144 -6.70 -0.24 12.87
N LEU A 145 -6.73 1.07 12.82
CA LEU A 145 -6.54 1.92 13.98
C LEU A 145 -7.92 2.41 14.43
N VAL A 146 -8.38 1.91 15.57
CA VAL A 146 -9.75 2.08 16.05
C VAL A 146 -9.77 3.02 17.24
N PHE A 147 -10.48 4.12 17.12
CA PHE A 147 -10.62 5.11 18.18
C PHE A 147 -11.93 4.95 18.94
N GLN A 148 -11.94 5.35 20.21
CA GLN A 148 -13.14 5.31 21.05
C GLN A 148 -14.34 6.07 20.45
N SER A 149 -14.08 7.13 19.69
CA SER A 149 -15.13 7.93 19.02
C SER A 149 -15.87 7.17 17.91
N GLY A 150 -15.43 5.96 17.54
CA GLY A 150 -15.92 5.22 16.38
C GLY A 150 -15.22 5.60 15.08
N ASN A 151 -14.27 6.53 15.11
CA ASN A 151 -13.41 6.78 13.95
C ASN A 151 -12.43 5.63 13.76
N ILE A 152 -12.23 5.22 12.53
CA ILE A 152 -11.36 4.10 12.17
C ILE A 152 -10.54 4.48 10.95
N ILE A 153 -9.23 4.21 11.03
CA ILE A 153 -8.32 4.31 9.89
C ILE A 153 -7.92 2.89 9.50
N MET A 154 -8.31 2.49 8.30
CA MET A 154 -7.88 1.22 7.70
C MET A 154 -6.71 1.46 6.76
N SER A 155 -5.63 0.70 6.91
CA SER A 155 -4.42 0.80 6.07
C SER A 155 -4.11 -0.55 5.42
N GLY A 156 -3.72 -0.53 4.15
CA GLY A 156 -3.33 -1.73 3.41
C GLY A 156 -2.67 -1.40 2.07
N ARG A 157 -2.21 -2.43 1.36
CA ARG A 157 -1.54 -2.26 0.06
C ARG A 157 -2.43 -2.46 -1.15
N CYS A 158 -3.48 -3.25 -1.02
CA CYS A 158 -4.35 -3.63 -2.12
C CYS A 158 -5.81 -3.51 -1.71
N LYS A 159 -6.58 -2.69 -2.44
CA LYS A 159 -8.00 -2.42 -2.15
C LYS A 159 -8.86 -3.67 -2.15
N GLU A 160 -8.55 -4.64 -2.99
CA GLU A 160 -9.28 -5.90 -3.10
C GLU A 160 -9.17 -6.73 -1.80
N TYR A 161 -7.94 -6.92 -1.30
CA TYR A 161 -7.72 -7.57 -0.01
C TYR A 161 -8.25 -6.76 1.17
N MET A 162 -8.11 -5.44 1.13
CA MET A 162 -8.69 -4.55 2.14
C MET A 162 -10.20 -4.74 2.24
N LYS A 163 -10.92 -4.89 1.12
CA LYS A 163 -12.37 -5.11 1.11
C LYS A 163 -12.76 -6.40 1.86
N ASN A 164 -12.02 -7.48 1.65
CA ASN A 164 -12.28 -8.76 2.32
C ASN A 164 -12.08 -8.63 3.83
N VAL A 165 -10.95 -8.05 4.24
CA VAL A 165 -10.63 -7.83 5.66
C VAL A 165 -11.59 -6.83 6.31
N PHE A 166 -12.03 -5.80 5.59
CA PHE A 166 -13.06 -4.88 6.05
C PHE A 166 -14.39 -5.58 6.35
N ASN A 167 -14.83 -6.48 5.47
CA ASN A 167 -16.05 -7.25 5.70
C ASN A 167 -15.94 -8.15 6.95
N LYS A 168 -14.78 -8.78 7.15
CA LYS A 168 -14.50 -9.56 8.36
C LYS A 168 -14.53 -8.69 9.62
N PHE A 169 -13.84 -7.56 9.59
CA PHE A 169 -13.82 -6.60 10.70
C PHE A 169 -15.22 -6.06 11.02
N LYS A 170 -16.03 -5.75 10.00
CA LYS A 170 -17.43 -5.34 10.18
C LYS A 170 -18.29 -6.40 10.88
N GLN A 171 -18.03 -7.68 10.62
CA GLN A 171 -18.72 -8.76 11.33
C GLN A 171 -18.30 -8.79 12.81
N ILE A 172 -17.01 -8.66 13.10
CA ILE A 172 -16.51 -8.60 14.47
C ILE A 172 -17.18 -7.47 15.27
N LEU A 173 -17.28 -6.27 14.68
CA LEU A 173 -17.95 -5.13 15.34
C LEU A 173 -19.47 -5.33 15.58
N LYS A 174 -20.12 -6.28 14.90
CA LYS A 174 -21.53 -6.57 15.11
C LYS A 174 -21.79 -7.62 16.20
N THR A 175 -20.76 -8.39 16.54
CA THR A 175 -20.85 -9.45 17.55
C THR A 175 -20.47 -8.96 18.96
N GLN A 176 -20.02 -7.74 19.07
CA GLN A 176 -19.76 -7.00 20.30
C GLN A 176 -20.96 -6.11 20.64
#